data_f01048b589e7c122d598124ec6ffe9ba
#
_entry.id   f01048b589e7c122d598124ec6ffe9ba
#
_cell.length_a   1.000
_cell.length_b   1.000
_cell.length_c   1.000
_cell.angle_alpha   90.00
_cell.angle_beta   90.00
_cell.angle_gamma   90.00
#
_symmetry.space_group_name_H-M   'P 1'
#
loop_
_entity.id
_entity.type
_entity.pdbx_description
1 polymer ?
#
loop_
_entity_poly.entity_id
_entity_poly.type
_entity_poly.pdbx_seq_one_letter_code
_entity_poly.pdbx_strand_id
1 'polypeptide(L)'
;MTAEVSTTAFTGARELALPAYERPAGVHPPLDFAGYRSTALRHPKRPLVLLPHRLTEVTGPLLGDDLITATDADLTTQHDGEPQGQRIIVAGRVLDSDGRPVPDTLIEIWQTNAGGRYRHAREHHPAPLDPNFDGIGRAITDSAGRYRFVTIQPGAYPWGNHYNAWRPAHIHFSLFGRAFTQRLVTQMYFPGDPLLPLDPIFNSVPEEKARQRMIAGFDMDLTQPEWALGYTWDIVLRGRTATAFE
;
A
#
# COMPACT_ATOMS: atom_id res chain seq x y z
N MET A 1 13.89 25.62 57.67
CA MET A 1 14.89 24.88 56.89
C MET A 1 14.20 24.46 55.59
N THR A 2 14.35 25.30 54.60
CA THR A 2 13.84 25.10 53.24
C THR A 2 14.96 24.46 52.41
N ALA A 3 14.72 23.26 51.91
CA ALA A 3 15.65 22.52 51.05
C ALA A 3 15.60 23.14 49.67
N GLU A 4 16.71 23.72 49.21
CA GLU A 4 16.92 24.11 47.83
C GLU A 4 17.11 22.88 46.97
N VAL A 5 16.20 22.70 45.98
CA VAL A 5 16.34 21.70 44.91
C VAL A 5 17.30 22.30 43.88
N SER A 6 18.53 21.78 43.88
CA SER A 6 19.53 22.07 42.85
C SER A 6 19.08 21.52 41.48
N THR A 7 18.64 22.35 40.60
CA THR A 7 18.45 22.05 39.18
C THR A 7 19.82 22.03 38.47
N THR A 8 20.44 20.84 38.41
CA THR A 8 21.58 20.62 37.52
C THR A 8 21.08 20.64 36.07
N ALA A 9 21.34 21.71 35.37
CA ALA A 9 21.11 21.80 33.94
C ALA A 9 21.94 20.74 33.23
N PHE A 10 21.26 19.86 32.49
CA PHE A 10 21.88 18.92 31.56
C PHE A 10 22.51 19.72 30.39
N THR A 11 23.72 20.27 30.59
CA THR A 11 24.56 20.82 29.54
C THR A 11 25.42 19.71 28.97
N GLY A 12 24.99 19.12 27.85
CA GLY A 12 25.77 18.07 27.20
C GLY A 12 24.96 17.18 26.26
N ALA A 13 23.95 17.70 25.59
CA ALA A 13 23.39 17.04 24.44
C ALA A 13 24.48 17.03 23.33
N ARG A 14 25.30 16.00 23.30
CA ARG A 14 26.13 15.69 22.14
C ARG A 14 25.14 15.55 20.98
N GLU A 15 25.21 16.48 20.04
CA GLU A 15 24.43 16.40 18.81
C GLU A 15 24.85 15.12 18.12
N LEU A 16 24.03 14.07 18.26
CA LEU A 16 24.24 12.80 17.57
C LEU A 16 24.01 13.11 16.08
N ALA A 17 25.10 13.17 15.33
CA ALA A 17 25.03 13.22 13.89
C ALA A 17 24.45 11.87 13.40
N LEU A 18 23.12 11.85 13.23
CA LEU A 18 22.42 10.70 12.68
C LEU A 18 22.67 10.64 11.17
N PRO A 19 22.98 9.45 10.61
CA PRO A 19 23.16 9.32 9.17
C PRO A 19 21.86 9.66 8.44
N ALA A 20 21.99 10.33 7.28
CA ALA A 20 20.86 10.58 6.41
C ALA A 20 20.24 9.27 5.95
N TYR A 21 18.90 9.23 5.91
CA TYR A 21 18.19 8.10 5.30
C TYR A 21 18.08 8.31 3.80
N GLU A 22 18.72 7.45 3.03
CA GLU A 22 18.66 7.44 1.59
C GLU A 22 17.78 6.30 1.11
N ARG A 23 16.75 6.62 0.31
CA ARG A 23 15.96 5.62 -0.39
C ARG A 23 16.74 5.10 -1.60
N PRO A 24 16.59 3.79 -1.98
CA PRO A 24 17.16 3.30 -3.22
C PRO A 24 16.75 4.17 -4.41
N ALA A 25 17.76 4.71 -5.11
CA ALA A 25 17.53 5.61 -6.23
C ALA A 25 16.72 4.90 -7.34
N GLY A 26 15.78 5.61 -7.94
CA GLY A 26 15.00 5.14 -9.09
C GLY A 26 13.81 4.23 -8.75
N VAL A 27 13.82 3.55 -7.61
CA VAL A 27 12.80 2.55 -7.25
C VAL A 27 11.56 3.20 -6.63
N HIS A 28 11.75 4.18 -5.76
CA HIS A 28 10.66 4.85 -5.06
C HIS A 28 10.41 6.26 -5.59
N PRO A 29 9.16 6.76 -5.51
CA PRO A 29 8.86 8.12 -5.92
C PRO A 29 9.60 9.14 -5.04
N PRO A 30 9.94 10.32 -5.58
CA PRO A 30 10.43 11.42 -4.76
C PRO A 30 9.35 11.87 -3.76
N LEU A 31 9.78 12.39 -2.61
CA LEU A 31 8.85 12.87 -1.58
C LEU A 31 8.06 14.12 -2.04
N ASP A 32 8.66 14.93 -2.92
CA ASP A 32 7.99 16.04 -3.60
C ASP A 32 7.98 15.77 -5.11
N PHE A 33 6.79 15.72 -5.71
CA PHE A 33 6.59 15.49 -7.13
C PHE A 33 5.54 16.45 -7.68
N ALA A 34 5.96 17.38 -8.53
CA ALA A 34 5.11 18.46 -9.04
C ALA A 34 3.82 17.97 -9.74
N GLY A 35 3.88 16.82 -10.43
CA GLY A 35 2.72 16.19 -11.06
C GLY A 35 1.66 15.73 -10.06
N TYR A 36 2.06 15.45 -8.81
CA TYR A 36 1.19 15.11 -7.69
C TYR A 36 1.14 16.29 -6.71
N ARG A 37 0.24 17.23 -6.96
CA ARG A 37 0.22 18.57 -6.33
C ARG A 37 0.29 18.56 -4.79
N SER A 38 -0.41 17.63 -4.13
CA SER A 38 -0.43 17.59 -2.67
C SER A 38 0.90 17.19 -2.03
N THR A 39 1.85 16.63 -2.77
CA THR A 39 3.19 16.32 -2.23
C THR A 39 3.92 17.57 -1.77
N ALA A 40 3.72 18.71 -2.42
CA ALA A 40 4.29 20.00 -2.02
C ALA A 40 3.90 20.41 -0.60
N LEU A 41 2.73 20.00 -0.11
CA LEU A 41 2.22 20.35 1.22
C LEU A 41 2.61 19.33 2.30
N ARG A 42 2.77 18.06 1.94
CA ARG A 42 2.93 16.95 2.90
C ARG A 42 4.36 16.38 3.00
N HIS A 43 5.24 16.67 2.05
CA HIS A 43 6.60 16.14 2.11
C HIS A 43 7.42 16.76 3.24
N PRO A 44 8.38 16.03 3.84
CA PRO A 44 9.29 16.56 4.83
C PRO A 44 10.09 17.74 4.28
N LYS A 45 10.18 18.82 5.05
CA LYS A 45 10.96 20.04 4.67
C LYS A 45 12.43 19.96 5.09
N ARG A 46 12.80 18.92 5.83
CA ARG A 46 14.18 18.62 6.24
C ARG A 46 14.56 17.23 5.75
N PRO A 47 15.84 16.96 5.53
CA PRO A 47 16.30 15.62 5.18
C PRO A 47 15.82 14.58 6.18
N LEU A 48 15.45 13.39 5.69
CA LEU A 48 15.15 12.26 6.56
C LEU A 48 16.43 11.79 7.24
N VAL A 49 16.31 11.33 8.48
CA VAL A 49 17.42 10.78 9.25
C VAL A 49 17.13 9.31 9.59
N LEU A 50 18.17 8.49 9.59
CA LEU A 50 18.07 7.11 10.03
C LEU A 50 18.15 7.07 11.56
N LEU A 51 17.05 6.67 12.19
CA LEU A 51 17.05 6.43 13.64
C LEU A 51 17.64 5.04 13.93
N PRO A 52 18.52 4.91 14.96
CA PRO A 52 18.99 3.61 15.37
C PRO A 52 17.82 2.75 15.88
N HIS A 53 17.79 1.49 15.44
CA HIS A 53 16.80 0.53 15.91
C HIS A 53 16.97 0.30 17.42
N ARG A 54 15.89 0.45 18.15
CA ARG A 54 15.78 0.10 19.57
C ARG A 54 14.75 -1.00 19.73
N LEU A 55 14.86 -1.78 20.81
CA LEU A 55 13.95 -2.89 21.04
C LEU A 55 12.46 -2.47 21.02
N THR A 56 12.15 -1.29 21.56
CA THR A 56 10.80 -0.71 21.55
C THR A 56 10.28 -0.30 20.17
N GLU A 57 11.16 -0.17 19.19
CA GLU A 57 10.82 0.22 17.82
C GLU A 57 10.75 -1.00 16.90
N VAL A 58 11.36 -2.12 17.31
CA VAL A 58 11.32 -3.40 16.60
C VAL A 58 10.01 -4.14 16.87
N THR A 59 9.42 -3.92 18.04
CA THR A 59 8.12 -4.47 18.42
C THR A 59 7.02 -3.44 18.09
N GLY A 60 6.65 -3.32 16.84
CA GLY A 60 5.42 -2.60 16.46
C GLY A 60 4.18 -3.22 17.13
N PRO A 61 3.01 -2.56 17.08
CA PRO A 61 1.79 -3.12 17.63
C PRO A 61 1.57 -4.51 17.05
N LEU A 62 1.50 -5.51 17.94
CA LEU A 62 1.08 -6.85 17.56
C LEU A 62 -0.40 -6.74 17.18
N LEU A 63 -0.66 -6.76 15.90
CA LEU A 63 -2.00 -6.99 15.39
C LEU A 63 -2.26 -8.47 15.63
N GLY A 64 -3.15 -8.78 16.58
CA GLY A 64 -3.50 -10.16 16.90
C GLY A 64 -4.19 -10.84 15.72
N ASP A 65 -3.95 -12.12 15.56
CA ASP A 65 -4.61 -12.96 14.53
C ASP A 65 -6.14 -12.94 14.72
N ASP A 66 -6.62 -12.63 15.91
CA ASP A 66 -8.04 -12.48 16.28
C ASP A 66 -8.76 -11.31 15.58
N LEU A 67 -8.02 -10.41 14.92
CA LEU A 67 -8.60 -9.28 14.19
C LEU A 67 -8.96 -9.62 12.75
N ILE A 68 -8.67 -10.84 12.27
CA ILE A 68 -8.92 -11.24 10.90
C ILE A 68 -9.96 -12.34 10.88
N THR A 69 -11.03 -12.10 10.16
CA THR A 69 -12.11 -13.05 9.93
C THR A 69 -11.95 -13.77 8.60
N ALA A 70 -12.64 -14.88 8.41
CA ALA A 70 -12.61 -15.64 7.16
C ALA A 70 -13.13 -14.84 5.96
N THR A 71 -13.99 -13.81 6.20
CA THR A 71 -14.54 -12.95 5.17
C THR A 71 -13.66 -11.76 4.82
N ASP A 72 -12.61 -11.47 5.60
CA ASP A 72 -11.73 -10.32 5.34
C ASP A 72 -10.96 -10.46 4.02
N ALA A 73 -10.67 -11.69 3.60
CA ALA A 73 -9.99 -11.98 2.34
C ALA A 73 -10.96 -12.22 1.16
N ASP A 74 -12.26 -12.17 1.38
CA ASP A 74 -13.26 -12.22 0.32
C ASP A 74 -14.22 -11.02 0.45
N LEU A 75 -13.89 -9.95 -0.26
CA LEU A 75 -14.66 -8.71 -0.23
C LEU A 75 -16.03 -8.84 -0.89
N THR A 76 -16.27 -9.96 -1.57
CA THR A 76 -17.55 -10.22 -2.26
C THR A 76 -18.58 -10.93 -1.39
N THR A 77 -18.19 -11.35 -0.18
CA THR A 77 -19.06 -12.06 0.77
C THR A 77 -19.29 -11.31 2.08
N GLN A 78 -18.91 -10.04 2.14
CA GLN A 78 -19.07 -9.21 3.34
C GLN A 78 -20.52 -8.74 3.58
N HIS A 79 -21.40 -8.90 2.59
CA HIS A 79 -22.83 -8.58 2.61
C HIS A 79 -23.65 -9.76 2.10
N ASP A 80 -24.93 -9.76 2.41
CA ASP A 80 -25.87 -10.82 1.96
C ASP A 80 -26.13 -10.80 0.44
N GLY A 81 -25.93 -9.66 -0.22
CA GLY A 81 -26.14 -9.50 -1.65
C GLY A 81 -24.82 -9.57 -2.44
N GLU A 82 -24.92 -9.88 -3.72
CA GLU A 82 -23.80 -9.90 -4.65
C GLU A 82 -23.33 -8.48 -5.00
N PRO A 83 -22.03 -8.17 -4.93
CA PRO A 83 -21.50 -6.89 -5.40
C PRO A 83 -21.52 -6.81 -6.93
N GLN A 84 -21.64 -5.59 -7.44
CA GLN A 84 -21.67 -5.33 -8.88
C GLN A 84 -20.26 -5.27 -9.46
N GLY A 85 -20.08 -5.79 -10.67
CA GLY A 85 -18.84 -5.69 -11.44
C GLY A 85 -18.15 -7.04 -11.67
N GLN A 86 -16.99 -6.98 -12.31
CA GLN A 86 -16.17 -8.16 -12.60
C GLN A 86 -15.48 -8.65 -11.34
N ARG A 87 -15.84 -9.87 -10.90
CA ARG A 87 -15.12 -10.52 -9.79
C ARG A 87 -13.70 -10.87 -10.24
N ILE A 88 -12.74 -10.64 -9.35
CA ILE A 88 -11.33 -10.98 -9.58
C ILE A 88 -10.73 -11.68 -8.36
N ILE A 89 -9.75 -12.53 -8.63
CA ILE A 89 -8.86 -13.12 -7.65
C ILE A 89 -7.51 -12.43 -7.79
N VAL A 90 -6.99 -11.93 -6.69
CA VAL A 90 -5.62 -11.40 -6.64
C VAL A 90 -4.81 -12.27 -5.70
N ALA A 91 -3.67 -12.76 -6.20
CA ALA A 91 -2.75 -13.56 -5.42
C ALA A 91 -1.30 -13.13 -5.68
N GLY A 92 -0.39 -13.47 -4.78
CA GLY A 92 1.02 -13.17 -4.92
C GLY A 92 1.80 -13.55 -3.68
N ARG A 93 3.02 -13.07 -3.59
CA ARG A 93 3.91 -13.32 -2.46
C ARG A 93 4.48 -12.01 -1.92
N VAL A 94 4.74 -12.00 -0.62
CA VAL A 94 5.59 -10.97 0.00
C VAL A 94 6.99 -11.55 0.15
N LEU A 95 7.98 -10.85 -0.40
CA LEU A 95 9.37 -11.28 -0.48
C LEU A 95 10.30 -10.23 0.15
N ASP A 96 11.41 -10.69 0.72
CA ASP A 96 12.50 -9.81 1.13
C ASP A 96 13.43 -9.44 -0.05
N SER A 97 14.51 -8.71 0.21
CA SER A 97 15.49 -8.30 -0.80
C SER A 97 16.24 -9.47 -1.47
N ASP A 98 16.28 -10.63 -0.82
CA ASP A 98 16.97 -11.83 -1.30
C ASP A 98 16.01 -12.81 -1.99
N GLY A 99 14.74 -12.43 -2.14
CA GLY A 99 13.68 -13.26 -2.74
C GLY A 99 13.14 -14.34 -1.80
N ARG A 100 13.44 -14.23 -0.48
CA ARG A 100 12.89 -15.17 0.50
C ARG A 100 11.46 -14.76 0.89
N PRO A 101 10.56 -15.75 1.11
CA PRO A 101 9.21 -15.46 1.55
C PRO A 101 9.17 -14.79 2.92
N VAL A 102 8.24 -13.85 3.10
CA VAL A 102 7.98 -13.18 4.38
C VAL A 102 6.60 -13.64 4.88
N PRO A 103 6.56 -14.58 5.83
CA PRO A 103 5.31 -15.06 6.41
C PRO A 103 4.72 -14.07 7.42
N ASP A 104 3.49 -14.34 7.85
CA ASP A 104 2.77 -13.60 8.90
C ASP A 104 2.72 -12.08 8.64
N THR A 105 2.70 -11.68 7.37
CA THR A 105 2.53 -10.29 6.98
C THR A 105 1.05 -9.98 6.84
N LEU A 106 0.56 -9.04 7.63
CA LEU A 106 -0.77 -8.49 7.47
C LEU A 106 -0.78 -7.55 6.26
N ILE A 107 -1.74 -7.76 5.37
CA ILE A 107 -2.00 -6.94 4.20
C ILE A 107 -3.40 -6.35 4.35
N GLU A 108 -3.50 -5.04 4.52
CA GLU A 108 -4.76 -4.31 4.37
C GLU A 108 -4.89 -3.86 2.92
N ILE A 109 -6.07 -4.02 2.36
CA ILE A 109 -6.42 -3.61 0.99
C ILE A 109 -7.61 -2.68 1.01
N TRP A 110 -7.59 -1.66 0.14
CA TRP A 110 -8.76 -0.82 -0.10
C TRP A 110 -8.80 -0.33 -1.56
N GLN A 111 -10.01 -0.15 -2.05
CA GLN A 111 -10.26 0.18 -3.46
C GLN A 111 -11.61 0.87 -3.66
N THR A 112 -11.82 1.41 -4.85
CA THR A 112 -13.16 1.82 -5.32
C THR A 112 -14.01 0.60 -5.67
N ASN A 113 -15.35 0.78 -5.76
CA ASN A 113 -16.22 -0.19 -6.40
C ASN A 113 -16.02 -0.20 -7.92
N ALA A 114 -16.76 -1.04 -8.64
CA ALA A 114 -16.68 -1.12 -10.11
C ALA A 114 -17.01 0.20 -10.82
N GLY A 115 -17.81 1.07 -10.21
CA GLY A 115 -18.14 2.40 -10.72
C GLY A 115 -17.10 3.48 -10.42
N GLY A 116 -15.98 3.14 -9.77
CA GLY A 116 -14.95 4.10 -9.42
C GLY A 116 -15.29 4.96 -8.19
N ARG A 117 -16.09 4.47 -7.26
CA ARG A 117 -16.48 5.21 -6.05
C ARG A 117 -16.03 4.52 -4.77
N TYR A 118 -15.42 5.28 -3.86
CA TYR A 118 -15.11 4.82 -2.50
C TYR A 118 -16.32 4.95 -1.58
N ARG A 119 -16.49 4.03 -0.65
CA ARG A 119 -17.40 4.21 0.48
C ARG A 119 -16.72 5.04 1.57
N HIS A 120 -16.65 6.34 1.36
CA HIS A 120 -15.97 7.26 2.26
C HIS A 120 -16.73 8.60 2.37
N ALA A 121 -16.76 9.20 3.56
CA ALA A 121 -17.51 10.45 3.83
C ALA A 121 -17.05 11.66 3.02
N ARG A 122 -15.82 11.67 2.53
CA ARG A 122 -15.25 12.75 1.69
C ARG A 122 -15.32 12.46 0.19
N GLU A 123 -15.95 11.34 -0.19
CA GLU A 123 -16.11 10.99 -1.60
C GLU A 123 -17.28 11.76 -2.20
N HIS A 124 -17.06 12.41 -3.33
CA HIS A 124 -18.05 13.25 -4.02
C HIS A 124 -18.30 12.80 -5.46
N HIS A 125 -17.67 11.72 -5.92
CA HIS A 125 -17.93 11.19 -7.26
C HIS A 125 -19.38 10.76 -7.39
N PRO A 126 -20.11 11.19 -8.45
CA PRO A 126 -21.54 10.91 -8.60
C PRO A 126 -21.87 9.45 -8.98
N ALA A 127 -20.86 8.60 -9.26
CA ALA A 127 -21.12 7.19 -9.49
C ALA A 127 -21.86 6.56 -8.30
N PRO A 128 -22.74 5.57 -8.51
CA PRO A 128 -23.49 4.95 -7.44
C PRO A 128 -22.58 4.20 -6.45
N LEU A 129 -22.95 4.22 -5.18
CA LEU A 129 -22.41 3.28 -4.20
C LEU A 129 -23.00 1.89 -4.46
N ASP A 130 -22.16 0.87 -4.32
CA ASP A 130 -22.63 -0.51 -4.27
C ASP A 130 -23.02 -0.84 -2.82
N PRO A 131 -24.29 -1.22 -2.56
CA PRO A 131 -24.72 -1.57 -1.21
C PRO A 131 -24.05 -2.84 -0.66
N ASN A 132 -23.56 -3.71 -1.55
CA ASN A 132 -22.98 -4.99 -1.22
C ASN A 132 -21.44 -5.01 -1.30
N PHE A 133 -20.79 -3.84 -1.34
CA PHE A 133 -19.34 -3.75 -1.45
C PHE A 133 -18.77 -2.59 -0.64
N ASP A 134 -17.94 -2.91 0.35
CA ASP A 134 -17.25 -1.90 1.16
C ASP A 134 -15.91 -1.48 0.57
N GLY A 135 -15.30 -2.35 -0.22
CA GLY A 135 -14.01 -2.09 -0.86
C GLY A 135 -12.81 -2.13 0.10
N ILE A 136 -12.95 -2.77 1.26
CA ILE A 136 -11.92 -2.89 2.28
C ILE A 136 -11.79 -4.35 2.68
N GLY A 137 -10.56 -4.86 2.77
CA GLY A 137 -10.30 -6.24 3.17
C GLY A 137 -8.92 -6.42 3.78
N ARG A 138 -8.66 -7.65 4.23
CA ARG A 138 -7.39 -8.04 4.84
C ARG A 138 -7.00 -9.44 4.42
N ALA A 139 -5.70 -9.68 4.34
CA ALA A 139 -5.13 -11.00 4.16
C ALA A 139 -3.86 -11.14 5.01
N ILE A 140 -3.51 -12.36 5.37
CA ILE A 140 -2.23 -12.69 6.00
C ILE A 140 -1.45 -13.61 5.07
N THR A 141 -0.13 -13.40 4.98
CA THR A 141 0.73 -14.30 4.22
C THR A 141 0.95 -15.62 4.97
N ASP A 142 0.89 -16.73 4.23
CA ASP A 142 1.20 -18.07 4.73
C ASP A 142 2.72 -18.27 4.96
N SER A 143 3.12 -19.48 5.38
CA SER A 143 4.53 -19.86 5.60
C SER A 143 5.42 -19.72 4.37
N ALA A 144 4.84 -19.71 3.18
CA ALA A 144 5.53 -19.49 1.90
C ALA A 144 5.43 -18.03 1.42
N GLY A 145 4.99 -17.11 2.30
CA GLY A 145 4.81 -15.70 1.99
C GLY A 145 3.65 -15.40 1.04
N ARG A 146 2.77 -16.36 0.77
CA ARG A 146 1.68 -16.21 -0.20
C ARG A 146 0.48 -15.53 0.43
N TYR A 147 -0.16 -14.67 -0.36
CA TYR A 147 -1.46 -14.09 -0.04
C TYR A 147 -2.45 -14.32 -1.18
N ARG A 148 -3.73 -14.30 -0.87
CA ARG A 148 -4.82 -14.38 -1.84
C ARG A 148 -6.05 -13.69 -1.28
N PHE A 149 -6.74 -12.95 -2.12
CA PHE A 149 -8.07 -12.40 -1.80
C PHE A 149 -8.96 -12.36 -3.04
N VAL A 150 -10.26 -12.25 -2.81
CA VAL A 150 -11.28 -12.10 -3.84
C VAL A 150 -11.92 -10.72 -3.72
N THR A 151 -12.12 -10.05 -4.83
CA THR A 151 -12.73 -8.72 -4.86
C THR A 151 -13.42 -8.46 -6.21
N ILE A 152 -13.93 -7.25 -6.39
CA ILE A 152 -14.41 -6.73 -7.67
C ILE A 152 -13.32 -5.87 -8.31
N GLN A 153 -13.15 -5.95 -9.61
CA GLN A 153 -12.22 -5.07 -10.33
C GLN A 153 -12.63 -3.61 -10.12
N PRO A 154 -11.75 -2.77 -9.54
CA PRO A 154 -12.09 -1.37 -9.27
C PRO A 154 -12.28 -0.58 -10.55
N GLY A 155 -13.15 0.41 -10.53
CA GLY A 155 -13.26 1.39 -11.61
C GLY A 155 -12.24 2.52 -11.46
N ALA A 156 -11.90 3.17 -12.58
CA ALA A 156 -11.20 4.44 -12.59
C ALA A 156 -12.06 5.52 -11.91
N TYR A 157 -11.43 6.52 -11.30
CA TYR A 157 -12.16 7.57 -10.60
C TYR A 157 -11.56 8.97 -10.80
N PRO A 158 -12.41 10.04 -10.72
CA PRO A 158 -11.93 11.41 -10.84
C PRO A 158 -11.15 11.83 -9.59
N TRP A 159 -10.03 12.51 -9.82
CA TRP A 159 -9.14 12.97 -8.76
C TRP A 159 -8.50 14.32 -9.11
N GLY A 160 -8.95 15.37 -8.45
CA GLY A 160 -8.54 16.75 -8.73
C GLY A 160 -7.11 17.14 -8.38
N ASN A 161 -6.26 16.18 -7.99
CA ASN A 161 -4.90 16.43 -7.51
C ASN A 161 -3.84 16.49 -8.62
N HIS A 162 -4.27 16.46 -9.89
CA HIS A 162 -3.44 16.65 -11.08
C HIS A 162 -4.26 17.18 -12.27
N TYR A 163 -3.60 17.47 -13.37
CA TYR A 163 -4.24 18.09 -14.54
C TYR A 163 -5.25 17.20 -15.27
N ASN A 164 -5.02 15.89 -15.27
CA ASN A 164 -5.89 14.92 -15.93
C ASN A 164 -7.21 14.70 -15.17
N ALA A 165 -7.22 14.94 -13.85
CA ALA A 165 -8.37 14.74 -12.95
C ALA A 165 -8.96 13.31 -12.91
N TRP A 166 -8.27 12.30 -13.45
CA TRP A 166 -8.65 10.89 -13.43
C TRP A 166 -7.49 9.99 -13.03
N ARG A 167 -7.81 8.94 -12.28
CA ARG A 167 -6.87 7.88 -11.94
C ARG A 167 -7.27 6.55 -12.57
N PRO A 168 -6.30 5.71 -13.00
CA PRO A 168 -6.55 4.35 -13.47
C PRO A 168 -7.14 3.47 -12.38
N ALA A 169 -7.70 2.33 -12.75
CA ALA A 169 -8.08 1.27 -11.84
C ALA A 169 -6.86 0.81 -11.01
N HIS A 170 -7.01 0.77 -9.69
CA HIS A 170 -5.94 0.30 -8.81
C HIS A 170 -6.49 -0.19 -7.47
N ILE A 171 -5.70 -1.01 -6.79
CA ILE A 171 -5.94 -1.47 -5.43
C ILE A 171 -4.81 -0.97 -4.55
N HIS A 172 -5.14 -0.35 -3.44
CA HIS A 172 -4.17 0.04 -2.43
C HIS A 172 -3.81 -1.14 -1.53
N PHE A 173 -2.55 -1.20 -1.15
CA PHE A 173 -2.01 -2.18 -0.22
C PHE A 173 -1.27 -1.47 0.91
N SER A 174 -1.47 -1.93 2.12
CA SER A 174 -0.73 -1.50 3.29
C SER A 174 -0.25 -2.73 4.04
N LEU A 175 1.05 -2.91 4.12
CA LEU A 175 1.68 -4.08 4.70
C LEU A 175 2.23 -3.78 6.08
N PHE A 176 1.99 -4.72 7.01
CA PHE A 176 2.55 -4.74 8.35
C PHE A 176 3.13 -6.13 8.63
N GLY A 177 4.25 -6.21 9.33
CA GLY A 177 4.82 -7.49 9.63
C GLY A 177 5.88 -7.45 10.70
N ARG A 178 6.18 -8.62 11.27
CA ARG A 178 7.22 -8.80 12.29
C ARG A 178 8.64 -8.64 11.73
N ALA A 179 8.79 -8.81 10.41
CA ALA A 179 10.10 -8.75 9.74
C ALA A 179 10.52 -7.33 9.33
N PHE A 180 9.65 -6.34 9.49
CA PHE A 180 9.95 -4.96 9.11
C PHE A 180 9.25 -3.96 10.03
N THR A 181 9.96 -2.89 10.34
CA THR A 181 9.53 -1.85 11.29
C THR A 181 8.81 -0.69 10.61
N GLN A 182 8.74 -0.70 9.29
CA GLN A 182 8.13 0.35 8.49
C GLN A 182 6.87 -0.18 7.83
N ARG A 183 5.76 0.55 7.97
CA ARG A 183 4.56 0.32 7.17
C ARG A 183 4.88 0.58 5.70
N LEU A 184 4.63 -0.40 4.84
CA LEU A 184 4.74 -0.24 3.40
C LEU A 184 3.34 0.04 2.83
N VAL A 185 3.17 1.19 2.18
CA VAL A 185 1.94 1.57 1.47
C VAL A 185 2.25 1.66 -0.02
N THR A 186 1.52 0.92 -0.83
CA THR A 186 1.73 0.87 -2.27
C THR A 186 0.42 0.66 -3.03
N GLN A 187 0.48 0.63 -4.35
CA GLN A 187 -0.68 0.45 -5.22
C GLN A 187 -0.37 -0.58 -6.28
N MET A 188 -1.31 -1.51 -6.49
CA MET A 188 -1.32 -2.45 -7.61
C MET A 188 -2.18 -1.88 -8.74
N TYR A 189 -1.65 -1.87 -9.94
CA TYR A 189 -2.35 -1.44 -11.15
C TYR A 189 -2.67 -2.63 -12.05
N PHE A 190 -3.60 -2.43 -12.98
CA PHE A 190 -4.02 -3.44 -13.93
C PHE A 190 -3.34 -3.26 -15.30
N PRO A 191 -3.03 -4.36 -16.01
CA PRO A 191 -2.39 -4.28 -17.32
C PRO A 191 -3.33 -3.64 -18.36
N GLY A 192 -2.77 -2.82 -19.24
CA GLY A 192 -3.49 -2.24 -20.37
C GLY A 192 -4.43 -1.07 -20.04
N ASP A 193 -4.44 -0.57 -18.81
CA ASP A 193 -5.26 0.60 -18.45
C ASP A 193 -4.73 1.85 -19.19
N PRO A 194 -5.56 2.52 -20.01
CA PRO A 194 -5.14 3.67 -20.83
C PRO A 194 -4.79 4.91 -19.99
N LEU A 195 -5.16 4.96 -18.72
CA LEU A 195 -4.86 6.07 -17.81
C LEU A 195 -3.49 5.95 -17.15
N LEU A 196 -2.83 4.77 -17.18
CA LEU A 196 -1.50 4.57 -16.57
C LEU A 196 -0.47 5.63 -17.02
N PRO A 197 -0.32 5.97 -18.31
CA PRO A 197 0.63 6.98 -18.73
C PRO A 197 0.32 8.40 -18.20
N LEU A 198 -0.89 8.62 -17.71
CA LEU A 198 -1.37 9.91 -17.22
C LEU A 198 -1.43 9.97 -15.68
N ASP A 199 -1.29 8.84 -14.97
CA ASP A 199 -1.37 8.83 -13.51
C ASP A 199 -0.10 9.39 -12.85
N PRO A 200 -0.19 10.50 -12.08
CA PRO A 200 0.98 11.12 -11.49
C PRO A 200 1.63 10.26 -10.42
N ILE A 201 0.89 9.39 -9.73
CA ILE A 201 1.45 8.50 -8.71
C ILE A 201 2.28 7.41 -9.39
N PHE A 202 1.74 6.74 -10.39
CA PHE A 202 2.48 5.75 -11.17
C PHE A 202 3.74 6.37 -11.82
N ASN A 203 3.60 7.54 -12.45
CA ASN A 203 4.70 8.21 -13.16
C ASN A 203 5.68 8.93 -12.23
N SER A 204 5.40 9.06 -10.94
CA SER A 204 6.35 9.58 -9.96
C SER A 204 7.50 8.60 -9.67
N VAL A 205 7.32 7.31 -9.96
CA VAL A 205 8.38 6.30 -9.84
C VAL A 205 9.36 6.47 -11.02
N PRO A 206 10.65 6.79 -10.78
CA PRO A 206 11.54 7.23 -11.86
C PRO A 206 11.88 6.13 -12.87
N GLU A 207 12.21 4.93 -12.39
CA GLU A 207 12.62 3.82 -13.26
C GLU A 207 11.41 3.09 -13.85
N GLU A 208 11.43 2.88 -15.18
CA GLU A 208 10.38 2.13 -15.85
C GLU A 208 10.23 0.70 -15.32
N LYS A 209 11.34 0.01 -15.05
CA LYS A 209 11.29 -1.34 -14.45
C LYS A 209 10.62 -1.35 -13.08
N ALA A 210 10.76 -0.29 -12.30
CA ALA A 210 10.08 -0.15 -11.02
C ALA A 210 8.57 0.10 -11.23
N ARG A 211 8.18 0.93 -12.20
CA ARG A 211 6.78 1.11 -12.59
C ARG A 211 6.13 -0.18 -13.06
N GLN A 212 6.82 -0.95 -13.90
CA GLN A 212 6.31 -2.23 -14.39
C GLN A 212 6.02 -3.23 -13.26
N ARG A 213 6.81 -3.20 -12.18
CA ARG A 213 6.54 -4.03 -10.99
C ARG A 213 5.30 -3.62 -10.20
N MET A 214 4.72 -2.46 -10.47
CA MET A 214 3.44 -2.03 -9.88
C MET A 214 2.23 -2.56 -10.64
N ILE A 215 2.42 -3.17 -11.82
CA ILE A 215 1.35 -3.70 -12.65
C ILE A 215 1.22 -5.20 -12.40
N ALA A 216 0.01 -5.65 -12.06
CA ALA A 216 -0.28 -7.07 -11.90
C ALA A 216 -0.21 -7.82 -13.24
N GLY A 217 0.16 -9.09 -13.19
CA GLY A 217 0.05 -10.00 -14.33
C GLY A 217 -1.33 -10.65 -14.38
N PHE A 218 -1.96 -10.70 -15.55
CA PHE A 218 -3.12 -11.56 -15.75
C PHE A 218 -2.68 -13.04 -15.70
N ASP A 219 -3.43 -13.86 -14.97
CA ASP A 219 -3.08 -15.25 -14.71
C ASP A 219 -4.25 -16.18 -15.06
N MET A 220 -4.06 -16.97 -16.13
CA MET A 220 -5.08 -17.92 -16.60
C MET A 220 -5.25 -19.10 -15.66
N ASP A 221 -4.19 -19.54 -14.99
CA ASP A 221 -4.25 -20.70 -14.08
C ASP A 221 -4.98 -20.33 -12.77
N LEU A 222 -4.93 -19.06 -12.38
CA LEU A 222 -5.67 -18.50 -11.25
C LEU A 222 -7.13 -18.17 -11.61
N THR A 223 -7.41 -17.95 -12.89
CA THR A 223 -8.75 -17.61 -13.40
C THR A 223 -9.70 -18.79 -13.22
N GLN A 224 -10.87 -18.51 -12.64
CA GLN A 224 -11.94 -19.51 -12.53
C GLN A 224 -12.99 -19.23 -13.60
N PRO A 225 -13.26 -20.21 -14.49
CA PRO A 225 -14.21 -20.04 -15.58
C PRO A 225 -15.59 -19.59 -15.07
N GLU A 226 -16.18 -18.64 -15.78
CA GLU A 226 -17.52 -18.07 -15.53
C GLU A 226 -17.70 -17.40 -14.16
N TRP A 227 -16.63 -17.33 -13.33
CA TRP A 227 -16.74 -16.81 -11.98
C TRP A 227 -15.81 -15.63 -11.68
N ALA A 228 -14.46 -15.75 -11.89
CA ALA A 228 -13.52 -14.67 -11.58
C ALA A 228 -12.27 -14.71 -12.44
N LEU A 229 -11.76 -13.55 -12.85
CA LEU A 229 -10.46 -13.42 -13.52
C LEU A 229 -9.32 -13.42 -12.50
N GLY A 230 -8.20 -14.07 -12.83
CA GLY A 230 -7.03 -14.17 -11.98
C GLY A 230 -5.98 -13.09 -12.29
N TYR A 231 -5.40 -12.53 -11.24
CA TYR A 231 -4.26 -11.61 -11.33
C TYR A 231 -3.20 -11.99 -10.30
N THR A 232 -1.93 -12.00 -10.70
CA THR A 232 -0.80 -12.24 -9.81
C THR A 232 0.03 -10.99 -9.63
N TRP A 233 0.47 -10.74 -8.38
CA TRP A 233 1.32 -9.62 -8.06
C TRP A 233 2.20 -9.90 -6.83
N ASP A 234 3.52 -10.00 -7.03
CA ASP A 234 4.49 -10.17 -5.95
C ASP A 234 4.94 -8.81 -5.40
N ILE A 235 5.10 -8.72 -4.09
CA ILE A 235 5.54 -7.53 -3.36
C ILE A 235 6.92 -7.79 -2.77
N VAL A 236 7.91 -7.00 -3.17
CA VAL A 236 9.27 -7.06 -2.65
C VAL A 236 9.51 -5.88 -1.70
N LEU A 237 9.84 -6.16 -0.44
CA LEU A 237 9.85 -5.15 0.62
C LEU A 237 11.00 -4.15 0.51
N ARG A 238 12.14 -4.53 -0.04
CA ARG A 238 13.32 -3.65 -0.14
C ARG A 238 14.32 -4.10 -1.20
N GLY A 239 15.34 -3.28 -1.48
CA GLY A 239 16.39 -3.57 -2.44
C GLY A 239 16.09 -2.99 -3.84
N ARG A 240 16.94 -3.30 -4.81
CA ARG A 240 16.83 -2.78 -6.19
C ARG A 240 15.58 -3.24 -6.93
N THR A 241 15.05 -4.38 -6.53
CA THR A 241 13.82 -4.96 -7.08
C THR A 241 12.60 -4.68 -6.23
N ALA A 242 12.72 -3.79 -5.24
CA ALA A 242 11.61 -3.46 -4.36
C ALA A 242 10.40 -2.97 -5.14
N THR A 243 9.22 -3.28 -4.61
CA THR A 243 7.97 -2.65 -5.04
C THR A 243 8.01 -1.19 -4.62
N ALA A 244 7.68 -0.28 -5.53
CA ALA A 244 7.61 1.14 -5.22
C ALA A 244 6.55 1.40 -4.15
N PHE A 245 6.83 2.28 -3.17
CA PHE A 245 5.89 2.67 -2.13
C PHE A 245 5.95 4.18 -1.85
N GLU A 246 4.85 4.73 -1.35
CA GLU A 246 4.69 6.14 -0.98
C GLU A 246 5.37 6.50 0.34
#